data_c8ad1695fb326d737a98e145ad88d055
#
_entry.id   c8ad1695fb326d737a98e145ad88d055
#
_cell.length_a   1.000
_cell.length_b   1.000
_cell.length_c   1.000
_cell.angle_alpha   90.00
_cell.angle_beta   90.00
_cell.angle_gamma   90.00
#
_symmetry.space_group_name_H-M   'P 1'
#
loop_
_entity.id
_entity.type
_entity.pdbx_description
1 polymer ?
#
loop_
_entity_poly.entity_id
_entity_poly.type
_entity_poly.pdbx_seq_one_letter_code
_entity_poly.pdbx_strand_id
1 'polypeptide(L)'
;MASHPVSQIAGQVTRFLFGATRYTQRDPALVIAVLNLKGGCGKSTIAINLACELAGSSESVLLLDNDSQGTASHWLSHGRLPVQGEFMPLENDEDGERLVRAVAARNERYVILDAPAHVGAAALAAGKIADLVLVPVTASGVDLVATRAVVDVIRQARTLRRSGAPKCLIVPSKIDRRTDAGRRIDEQVRQFGETVGPSVHQRTAFVDAFGAGQWIGDFAPQSAAHYDITALAVAVKRSLRI
;
A
#
# COMPACT_ATOMS: atom_id res chain seq x y z
N MET A 1 -34.05 -20.33 16.06
CA MET A 1 -33.20 -19.90 14.95
C MET A 1 -32.27 -18.80 15.49
N ALA A 2 -31.06 -19.15 15.84
CA ALA A 2 -30.11 -18.24 16.43
C ALA A 2 -29.37 -17.49 15.31
N SER A 3 -29.44 -16.16 15.33
CA SER A 3 -28.74 -15.29 14.39
C SER A 3 -27.23 -15.34 14.66
N HIS A 4 -26.46 -15.58 13.62
CA HIS A 4 -25.01 -15.70 13.63
C HIS A 4 -24.34 -14.41 14.16
N PRO A 5 -23.30 -14.49 15.03
CA PRO A 5 -22.64 -13.33 15.65
C PRO A 5 -21.92 -12.40 14.65
N VAL A 6 -21.64 -12.86 13.43
CA VAL A 6 -20.96 -12.07 12.39
C VAL A 6 -21.81 -10.89 11.88
N SER A 7 -23.16 -10.99 11.93
CA SER A 7 -24.05 -9.91 11.49
C SER A 7 -24.13 -8.75 12.49
N GLN A 8 -23.89 -9.01 13.76
CA GLN A 8 -23.89 -7.97 14.80
C GLN A 8 -22.62 -7.11 14.76
N ILE A 9 -21.47 -7.70 14.47
CA ILE A 9 -20.20 -6.96 14.37
C ILE A 9 -20.20 -6.02 13.17
N ALA A 10 -20.74 -6.46 12.01
CA ALA A 10 -20.86 -5.59 10.84
C ALA A 10 -21.79 -4.39 11.09
N GLY A 11 -22.88 -4.57 11.86
CA GLY A 11 -23.81 -3.50 12.21
C GLY A 11 -23.24 -2.49 13.21
N GLN A 12 -22.36 -2.92 14.11
CA GLN A 12 -21.74 -2.02 15.09
C GLN A 12 -20.63 -1.16 14.47
N VAL A 13 -19.84 -1.71 13.58
CA VAL A 13 -18.78 -0.95 12.89
C VAL A 13 -19.40 0.14 12.00
N THR A 14 -20.51 -0.14 11.31
CA THR A 14 -21.22 0.86 10.50
C THR A 14 -21.86 1.96 11.36
N ARG A 15 -22.34 1.65 12.56
CA ARG A 15 -22.93 2.65 13.48
C ARG A 15 -21.88 3.54 14.15
N PHE A 16 -20.68 3.04 14.37
CA PHE A 16 -19.58 3.81 14.95
C PHE A 16 -18.94 4.80 13.95
N LEU A 17 -18.97 4.47 12.67
CA LEU A 17 -18.41 5.33 11.62
C LEU A 17 -19.35 6.49 11.21
N PHE A 18 -20.64 6.46 11.62
CA PHE A 18 -21.63 7.48 11.24
C PHE A 18 -22.40 8.09 12.43
N GLY A 19 -21.88 7.95 13.66
CA GLY A 19 -22.39 8.69 14.83
C GLY A 19 -22.18 10.19 14.64
N ALA A 20 -23.27 10.95 14.62
CA ALA A 20 -23.36 12.36 14.31
C ALA A 20 -22.48 13.24 15.22
N THR A 21 -21.23 13.40 14.86
CA THR A 21 -20.42 14.57 15.24
C THR A 21 -20.33 15.43 13.98
N ARG A 22 -20.72 16.70 14.08
CA ARG A 22 -20.61 17.67 12.97
C ARG A 22 -19.13 17.87 12.66
N TYR A 23 -18.57 16.98 11.83
CA TYR A 23 -17.31 17.23 11.15
C TYR A 23 -17.61 18.15 9.98
N THR A 24 -16.88 19.24 9.87
CA THR A 24 -16.74 19.98 8.61
C THR A 24 -16.45 18.98 7.51
N GLN A 25 -17.24 19.00 6.43
CA GLN A 25 -17.14 18.09 5.28
C GLN A 25 -15.73 18.21 4.65
N ARG A 26 -14.79 17.42 5.18
CA ARG A 26 -13.59 17.05 4.45
C ARG A 26 -13.80 15.65 3.91
N ASP A 27 -13.42 15.44 2.66
CA ASP A 27 -13.41 14.10 2.08
C ASP A 27 -12.59 13.16 2.98
N PRO A 28 -13.05 11.93 3.22
CA PRO A 28 -12.31 10.97 4.01
C PRO A 28 -10.92 10.73 3.39
N ALA A 29 -9.93 10.42 4.23
CA ALA A 29 -8.59 10.07 3.78
C ALA A 29 -8.65 8.91 2.77
N LEU A 30 -7.88 9.01 1.70
CA LEU A 30 -7.70 7.93 0.74
C LEU A 30 -6.63 6.97 1.24
N VAL A 31 -7.00 5.74 1.50
CA VAL A 31 -6.12 4.72 2.08
C VAL A 31 -5.52 3.85 0.99
N ILE A 32 -4.18 3.83 0.92
CA ILE A 32 -3.41 3.04 -0.04
C ILE A 32 -2.57 2.04 0.74
N ALA A 33 -2.84 0.74 0.60
CA ALA A 33 -2.01 -0.30 1.22
C ALA A 33 -1.01 -0.87 0.22
N VAL A 34 0.26 -0.95 0.60
CA VAL A 34 1.30 -1.66 -0.15
C VAL A 34 1.47 -3.03 0.48
N LEU A 35 0.96 -4.05 -0.17
CA LEU A 35 0.81 -5.39 0.40
C LEU A 35 1.39 -6.47 -0.52
N ASN A 36 2.29 -7.28 -0.01
CA ASN A 36 2.64 -8.59 -0.56
C ASN A 36 3.18 -9.48 0.56
N LEU A 37 2.88 -10.78 0.48
CA LEU A 37 3.27 -11.79 1.45
C LEU A 37 4.73 -12.22 1.31
N LYS A 38 5.44 -11.69 0.33
CA LYS A 38 6.86 -11.95 0.11
C LYS A 38 7.73 -10.82 0.67
N GLY A 39 8.72 -11.20 1.46
CA GLY A 39 9.78 -10.29 1.87
C GLY A 39 10.66 -9.87 0.68
N GLY A 40 11.16 -8.64 0.69
CA GLY A 40 12.12 -8.17 -0.31
C GLY A 40 11.55 -7.81 -1.68
N CYS A 41 10.24 -7.84 -1.92
CA CYS A 41 9.62 -7.45 -3.18
C CYS A 41 9.53 -5.91 -3.41
N GLY A 42 10.01 -5.10 -2.47
CA GLY A 42 10.07 -3.64 -2.61
C GLY A 42 8.90 -2.87 -1.99
N LYS A 43 8.12 -3.45 -1.06
CA LYS A 43 7.00 -2.78 -0.38
C LYS A 43 7.40 -1.44 0.21
N SER A 44 8.30 -1.43 1.17
CA SER A 44 8.73 -0.20 1.87
C SER A 44 9.36 0.82 0.92
N THR A 45 10.14 0.36 -0.06
CA THR A 45 10.71 1.24 -1.10
C THR A 45 9.61 1.94 -1.89
N ILE A 46 8.57 1.21 -2.30
CA ILE A 46 7.43 1.77 -3.02
C ILE A 46 6.61 2.66 -2.11
N ALA A 47 6.29 2.23 -0.88
CA ALA A 47 5.48 2.98 0.06
C ALA A 47 6.07 4.36 0.36
N ILE A 48 7.37 4.41 0.69
CA ILE A 48 8.06 5.67 1.02
C ILE A 48 8.16 6.59 -0.20
N ASN A 49 8.65 6.08 -1.32
CA ASN A 49 8.84 6.92 -2.50
C ASN A 49 7.53 7.42 -3.09
N LEU A 50 6.47 6.59 -3.05
CA LEU A 50 5.12 7.02 -3.44
C LEU A 50 4.56 8.08 -2.48
N ALA A 51 4.76 7.91 -1.16
CA ALA A 51 4.34 8.90 -0.16
C ALA A 51 4.97 10.26 -0.43
N CYS A 52 6.29 10.28 -0.63
CA CYS A 52 7.04 11.51 -0.92
C CYS A 52 6.62 12.15 -2.25
N GLU A 53 6.40 11.37 -3.30
CA GLU A 53 5.93 11.85 -4.61
C GLU A 53 4.52 12.48 -4.51
N LEU A 54 3.61 11.86 -3.74
CA LEU A 54 2.28 12.42 -3.51
C LEU A 54 2.34 13.71 -2.69
N ALA A 55 3.20 13.79 -1.67
CA ALA A 55 3.41 14.98 -0.85
C ALA A 55 3.99 16.14 -1.67
N GLY A 56 4.86 15.86 -2.65
CA GLY A 56 5.39 16.86 -3.57
C GLY A 56 4.36 17.60 -4.40
N SER A 57 3.14 17.07 -4.47
CA SER A 57 1.95 17.73 -5.07
C SER A 57 1.19 18.64 -4.11
N SER A 58 1.79 19.04 -2.98
CA SER A 58 1.19 19.83 -1.90
C SER A 58 0.03 19.13 -1.17
N GLU A 59 -0.03 17.81 -1.24
CA GLU A 59 -1.01 17.01 -0.53
C GLU A 59 -0.48 16.59 0.86
N SER A 60 -1.37 16.46 1.83
CA SER A 60 -1.00 15.91 3.14
C SER A 60 -0.96 14.39 3.07
N VAL A 61 0.16 13.80 3.44
CA VAL A 61 0.40 12.36 3.38
C VAL A 61 0.93 11.85 4.72
N LEU A 62 0.32 10.78 5.22
CA LEU A 62 0.80 10.02 6.36
C LEU A 62 1.25 8.63 5.89
N LEU A 63 2.43 8.20 6.31
CA LEU A 63 2.92 6.84 6.12
C LEU A 63 2.83 6.08 7.44
N LEU A 64 2.10 4.97 7.46
CA LEU A 64 2.06 4.04 8.58
C LEU A 64 2.91 2.82 8.26
N ASP A 65 3.99 2.63 9.02
CA ASP A 65 4.83 1.44 8.94
C ASP A 65 4.21 0.34 9.81
N ASN A 66 3.59 -0.62 9.16
CA ASN A 66 2.91 -1.73 9.82
C ASN A 66 3.76 -3.01 9.84
N ASP A 67 4.95 -3.01 9.25
CA ASP A 67 5.88 -4.14 9.31
C ASP A 67 6.74 -4.04 10.59
N SER A 68 6.77 -5.11 11.39
CA SER A 68 7.60 -5.17 12.61
C SER A 68 9.11 -5.03 12.34
N GLN A 69 9.54 -5.23 11.08
CA GLN A 69 10.92 -4.94 10.67
C GLN A 69 11.24 -3.45 10.65
N GLY A 70 10.24 -2.57 10.62
CA GLY A 70 10.42 -1.14 10.75
C GLY A 70 11.24 -0.47 9.65
N THR A 71 11.26 -1.04 8.43
CA THR A 71 12.10 -0.53 7.34
C THR A 71 11.73 0.90 6.95
N ALA A 72 10.43 1.19 6.83
CA ALA A 72 9.96 2.52 6.50
C ALA A 72 10.22 3.51 7.64
N SER A 73 10.01 3.08 8.88
CA SER A 73 10.28 3.89 10.08
C SER A 73 11.76 4.22 10.25
N HIS A 74 12.64 3.25 9.95
CA HIS A 74 14.08 3.49 9.94
C HIS A 74 14.45 4.57 8.91
N TRP A 75 13.94 4.49 7.71
CA TRP A 75 14.17 5.50 6.67
C TRP A 75 13.68 6.88 7.09
N LEU A 76 12.46 6.96 7.64
CA LEU A 76 11.88 8.21 8.16
C LEU A 76 12.70 8.84 9.27
N SER A 77 13.24 8.04 10.20
CA SER A 77 14.00 8.54 11.35
C SER A 77 15.39 9.07 11.00
N HIS A 78 16.00 8.59 9.93
CA HIS A 78 17.33 8.99 9.49
C HIS A 78 17.32 9.98 8.34
N GLY A 79 16.15 10.15 7.69
CA GLY A 79 15.99 10.95 6.50
C GLY A 79 15.31 12.30 6.74
N ARG A 80 15.43 13.17 5.74
CA ARG A 80 14.64 14.41 5.63
C ARG A 80 13.59 14.20 4.55
N LEU A 81 12.56 13.41 4.90
CA LEU A 81 11.49 13.09 3.95
C LEU A 81 10.36 14.12 4.09
N PRO A 82 9.69 14.50 2.98
CA PRO A 82 8.61 15.49 3.00
C PRO A 82 7.28 14.91 3.50
N VAL A 83 7.30 13.82 4.28
CA VAL A 83 6.12 13.13 4.79
C VAL A 83 6.24 12.86 6.28
N GLN A 84 5.09 12.81 6.95
CA GLN A 84 5.00 12.31 8.30
C GLN A 84 4.86 10.79 8.29
N GLY A 85 5.38 10.13 9.32
CA GLY A 85 5.23 8.69 9.46
C GLY A 85 5.14 8.26 10.90
N GLU A 86 4.47 7.13 11.09
CA GLU A 86 4.31 6.48 12.40
C GLU A 86 4.62 4.99 12.28
N PHE A 87 5.31 4.48 13.28
CA PHE A 87 5.53 3.05 13.45
C PHE A 87 4.36 2.43 14.21
N MET A 88 3.63 1.56 13.54
CA MET A 88 2.45 0.89 14.08
C MET A 88 2.45 -0.57 13.62
N PRO A 89 3.33 -1.42 14.18
CA PRO A 89 3.42 -2.82 13.75
C PRO A 89 2.12 -3.57 14.00
N LEU A 90 1.77 -4.47 13.08
CA LEU A 90 0.58 -5.31 13.15
C LEU A 90 1.02 -6.76 13.30
N GLU A 91 0.88 -7.32 14.50
CA GLU A 91 1.36 -8.65 14.85
C GLU A 91 0.22 -9.63 15.17
N ASN A 92 -0.94 -9.11 15.55
CA ASN A 92 -2.11 -9.90 15.98
C ASN A 92 -3.43 -9.30 15.49
N ASP A 93 -4.54 -9.98 15.80
CA ASP A 93 -5.88 -9.59 15.34
C ASP A 93 -6.37 -8.27 15.96
N GLU A 94 -5.97 -7.96 17.21
CA GLU A 94 -6.36 -6.73 17.90
C GLU A 94 -5.73 -5.50 17.24
N ASP A 95 -4.56 -5.66 16.65
CA ASP A 95 -3.86 -4.61 15.90
C ASP A 95 -4.66 -4.16 14.68
N GLY A 96 -5.43 -5.06 14.08
CA GLY A 96 -6.31 -4.71 12.96
C GLY A 96 -7.38 -3.68 13.35
N GLU A 97 -7.99 -3.81 14.53
CA GLU A 97 -8.94 -2.82 15.02
C GLU A 97 -8.26 -1.50 15.41
N ARG A 98 -7.05 -1.59 15.99
CA ARG A 98 -6.24 -0.41 16.29
C ARG A 98 -5.92 0.38 15.01
N LEU A 99 -5.54 -0.31 13.93
CA LEU A 99 -5.30 0.31 12.62
C LEU A 99 -6.55 1.01 12.08
N VAL A 100 -7.71 0.36 12.12
CA VAL A 100 -8.98 0.97 11.68
C VAL A 100 -9.27 2.26 12.43
N ARG A 101 -9.14 2.25 13.76
CA ARG A 101 -9.35 3.46 14.58
C ARG A 101 -8.33 4.55 14.30
N ALA A 102 -7.07 4.18 14.15
CA ALA A 102 -6.00 5.12 13.84
C ALA A 102 -6.23 5.81 12.50
N VAL A 103 -6.57 5.06 11.46
CA VAL A 103 -6.83 5.62 10.11
C VAL A 103 -8.09 6.48 10.10
N ALA A 104 -9.16 6.07 10.80
CA ALA A 104 -10.40 6.84 10.87
C ALA A 104 -10.24 8.20 11.58
N ALA A 105 -9.23 8.35 12.42
CA ALA A 105 -8.92 9.60 13.13
C ALA A 105 -8.04 10.57 12.31
N ARG A 106 -7.64 10.21 11.09
CA ARG A 106 -6.71 10.99 10.26
C ARG A 106 -7.43 12.04 9.41
N ASN A 107 -6.72 13.15 9.22
CA ASN A 107 -7.18 14.26 8.40
C ASN A 107 -6.31 14.48 7.15
N GLU A 108 -5.30 13.64 6.96
CA GLU A 108 -4.44 13.66 5.80
C GLU A 108 -5.21 13.23 4.55
N ARG A 109 -4.84 13.80 3.39
CA ARG A 109 -5.46 13.44 2.11
C ARG A 109 -5.17 11.98 1.75
N TYR A 110 -3.95 11.52 2.04
CA TYR A 110 -3.53 10.14 1.82
C TYR A 110 -2.98 9.51 3.09
N VAL A 111 -3.39 8.27 3.34
CA VAL A 111 -2.77 7.39 4.32
C VAL A 111 -2.18 6.20 3.57
N ILE A 112 -0.86 6.04 3.62
CA ILE A 112 -0.15 4.93 3.00
C ILE A 112 0.22 3.92 4.08
N LEU A 113 -0.13 2.65 3.86
CA LEU A 113 0.17 1.54 4.74
C LEU A 113 1.30 0.71 4.13
N ASP A 114 2.47 0.66 4.77
CA ASP A 114 3.53 -0.30 4.46
C ASP A 114 3.24 -1.59 5.23
N ALA A 115 2.58 -2.55 4.59
CA ALA A 115 2.07 -3.73 5.26
C ALA A 115 3.13 -4.81 5.49
N PRO A 116 2.99 -5.64 6.54
CA PRO A 116 3.93 -6.72 6.82
C PRO A 116 3.94 -7.79 5.72
N ALA A 117 5.03 -8.56 5.67
CA ALA A 117 5.26 -9.59 4.66
C ALA A 117 4.69 -10.97 5.05
N HIS A 118 3.57 -11.04 5.78
CA HIS A 118 2.96 -12.30 6.18
C HIS A 118 1.44 -12.30 6.01
N VAL A 119 0.87 -13.49 5.82
CA VAL A 119 -0.59 -13.70 5.82
C VAL A 119 -1.07 -13.63 7.26
N GLY A 120 -2.09 -12.81 7.50
CA GLY A 120 -2.70 -12.74 8.81
C GLY A 120 -3.83 -11.71 8.83
N ALA A 121 -4.42 -11.54 9.99
CA ALA A 121 -5.45 -10.53 10.21
C ALA A 121 -4.99 -9.12 9.84
N ALA A 122 -3.69 -8.83 9.99
CA ALA A 122 -3.09 -7.56 9.60
C ALA A 122 -3.23 -7.26 8.09
N ALA A 123 -2.91 -8.24 7.22
CA ALA A 123 -3.05 -8.10 5.78
C ALA A 123 -4.53 -7.95 5.38
N LEU A 124 -5.42 -8.71 6.03
CA LEU A 124 -6.86 -8.60 5.81
C LEU A 124 -7.41 -7.27 6.33
N ALA A 125 -6.94 -6.79 7.49
CA ALA A 125 -7.35 -5.49 8.02
C ALA A 125 -6.92 -4.35 7.09
N ALA A 126 -5.66 -4.33 6.64
CA ALA A 126 -5.18 -3.38 5.64
C ALA A 126 -6.01 -3.43 4.35
N GLY A 127 -6.30 -4.63 3.84
CA GLY A 127 -7.16 -4.81 2.67
C GLY A 127 -8.59 -4.32 2.88
N LYS A 128 -9.16 -4.49 4.07
CA LYS A 128 -10.53 -4.05 4.41
C LYS A 128 -10.68 -2.53 4.45
N ILE A 129 -9.66 -1.79 4.88
CA ILE A 129 -9.74 -0.34 5.02
C ILE A 129 -9.19 0.41 3.80
N ALA A 130 -8.34 -0.23 3.00
CA ALA A 130 -7.76 0.39 1.82
C ALA A 130 -8.81 0.71 0.75
N ASP A 131 -8.63 1.83 0.06
CA ASP A 131 -9.34 2.15 -1.18
C ASP A 131 -8.61 1.57 -2.39
N LEU A 132 -7.29 1.47 -2.28
CA LEU A 132 -6.42 0.86 -3.27
C LEU A 132 -5.36 -0.02 -2.58
N VAL A 133 -5.16 -1.21 -3.09
CA VAL A 133 -4.02 -2.07 -2.72
C VAL A 133 -3.03 -2.12 -3.87
N LEU A 134 -1.80 -1.72 -3.60
CA LEU A 134 -0.65 -1.92 -4.47
C LEU A 134 0.00 -3.26 -4.13
N VAL A 135 0.20 -4.11 -5.12
CA VAL A 135 0.81 -5.43 -4.95
C VAL A 135 2.13 -5.48 -5.71
N PRO A 136 3.27 -5.15 -5.07
CA PRO A 136 4.58 -5.27 -5.71
C PRO A 136 4.92 -6.73 -6.00
N VAL A 137 5.29 -7.05 -7.24
CA VAL A 137 5.60 -8.43 -7.69
C VAL A 137 6.91 -8.45 -8.46
N THR A 138 7.87 -9.26 -8.02
CA THR A 138 9.11 -9.44 -8.80
C THR A 138 8.93 -10.51 -9.89
N ALA A 139 9.82 -10.53 -10.88
CA ALA A 139 9.81 -11.51 -11.96
C ALA A 139 10.34 -12.88 -11.49
N SER A 140 9.78 -13.42 -10.41
CA SER A 140 10.13 -14.70 -9.79
C SER A 140 8.89 -15.61 -9.71
N GLY A 141 9.03 -16.87 -10.06
CA GLY A 141 7.92 -17.83 -9.96
C GLY A 141 7.36 -17.97 -8.52
N VAL A 142 8.23 -17.86 -7.51
CA VAL A 142 7.82 -17.88 -6.10
C VAL A 142 6.96 -16.66 -5.75
N ASP A 143 7.30 -15.49 -6.28
CA ASP A 143 6.55 -14.27 -6.03
C ASP A 143 5.18 -14.30 -6.70
N LEU A 144 5.07 -14.91 -7.88
CA LEU A 144 3.78 -15.12 -8.55
C LEU A 144 2.84 -16.01 -7.74
N VAL A 145 3.37 -17.06 -7.07
CA VAL A 145 2.57 -17.90 -6.17
C VAL A 145 2.09 -17.10 -4.95
N ALA A 146 2.99 -16.33 -4.31
CA ALA A 146 2.64 -15.48 -3.18
C ALA A 146 1.59 -14.42 -3.56
N THR A 147 1.71 -13.84 -4.75
CA THR A 147 0.76 -12.85 -5.27
C THR A 147 -0.66 -13.40 -5.42
N ARG A 148 -0.82 -14.67 -5.80
CA ARG A 148 -2.15 -15.30 -5.87
C ARG A 148 -2.86 -15.24 -4.53
N ALA A 149 -2.17 -15.58 -3.45
CA ALA A 149 -2.74 -15.53 -2.09
C ALA A 149 -3.13 -14.08 -1.69
N VAL A 150 -2.33 -13.08 -2.08
CA VAL A 150 -2.66 -11.66 -1.85
C VAL A 150 -3.93 -11.26 -2.61
N VAL A 151 -4.04 -11.64 -3.88
CA VAL A 151 -5.23 -11.35 -4.70
C VAL A 151 -6.48 -12.00 -4.10
N ASP A 152 -6.37 -13.19 -3.54
CA ASP A 152 -7.50 -13.87 -2.88
C ASP A 152 -7.91 -13.15 -1.59
N VAL A 153 -6.96 -12.62 -0.79
CA VAL A 153 -7.26 -11.75 0.37
C VAL A 153 -7.98 -10.48 -0.08
N ILE A 154 -7.53 -9.84 -1.16
CA ILE A 154 -8.17 -8.65 -1.72
C ILE A 154 -9.61 -8.97 -2.17
N ARG A 155 -9.82 -10.08 -2.86
CA ARG A 155 -11.15 -10.53 -3.27
C ARG A 155 -12.06 -10.76 -2.07
N GLN A 156 -11.56 -11.41 -1.03
CA GLN A 156 -12.29 -11.58 0.22
C GLN A 156 -12.63 -10.22 0.87
N ALA A 157 -11.70 -9.27 0.92
CA ALA A 157 -11.97 -7.94 1.45
C ALA A 157 -13.10 -7.23 0.67
N ARG A 158 -13.13 -7.36 -0.66
CA ARG A 158 -14.19 -6.81 -1.52
C ARG A 158 -15.58 -7.36 -1.19
N THR A 159 -15.70 -8.63 -0.84
CA THR A 159 -17.02 -9.22 -0.49
C THR A 159 -17.59 -8.64 0.80
N LEU A 160 -16.72 -8.08 1.67
CA LEU A 160 -17.10 -7.47 2.93
C LEU A 160 -17.47 -5.99 2.82
N ARG A 161 -17.19 -5.35 1.66
CA ARG A 161 -17.43 -3.92 1.43
C ARG A 161 -18.47 -3.72 0.32
N ARG A 162 -19.54 -2.97 0.61
CA ARG A 162 -20.58 -2.63 -0.38
C ARG A 162 -20.07 -1.76 -1.54
N SER A 163 -18.98 -1.03 -1.33
CA SER A 163 -18.35 -0.16 -2.33
C SER A 163 -17.59 -0.90 -3.43
N GLY A 164 -17.37 -2.22 -3.29
CA GLY A 164 -16.49 -2.99 -4.17
C GLY A 164 -14.99 -2.67 -4.00
N ALA A 165 -14.64 -1.85 -3.01
CA ALA A 165 -13.23 -1.61 -2.64
C ALA A 165 -12.67 -2.82 -1.85
N PRO A 166 -11.34 -2.98 -1.79
CA PRO A 166 -10.34 -2.14 -2.44
C PRO A 166 -10.19 -2.41 -3.95
N LYS A 167 -9.77 -1.39 -4.70
CA LYS A 167 -9.19 -1.62 -6.02
C LYS A 167 -7.82 -2.27 -5.85
N CYS A 168 -7.34 -2.95 -6.87
CA CYS A 168 -6.04 -3.60 -6.86
C CYS A 168 -5.22 -3.13 -8.05
N LEU A 169 -3.97 -2.77 -7.80
CA LEU A 169 -2.99 -2.44 -8.81
C LEU A 169 -1.76 -3.33 -8.59
N ILE A 170 -1.53 -4.29 -9.48
CA ILE A 170 -0.32 -5.10 -9.45
C ILE A 170 0.82 -4.27 -10.02
N VAL A 171 1.90 -4.14 -9.26
CA VAL A 171 3.06 -3.33 -9.62
C VAL A 171 4.25 -4.24 -9.88
N PRO A 172 4.64 -4.51 -11.13
CA PRO A 172 5.89 -5.21 -11.41
C PRO A 172 7.05 -4.45 -10.76
N SER A 173 7.76 -5.08 -9.84
CA SER A 173 8.77 -4.46 -8.97
C SER A 173 10.12 -5.11 -9.13
N LYS A 174 11.20 -4.32 -9.01
CA LYS A 174 12.58 -4.75 -9.21
C LYS A 174 12.79 -5.45 -10.57
N ILE A 175 12.19 -4.90 -11.60
CA ILE A 175 12.22 -5.52 -12.92
C ILE A 175 13.52 -5.20 -13.66
N ASP A 176 14.20 -6.25 -14.11
CA ASP A 176 15.29 -6.17 -15.06
C ASP A 176 14.82 -6.68 -16.42
N ARG A 177 14.54 -5.77 -17.35
CA ARG A 177 14.04 -6.08 -18.71
C ARG A 177 15.08 -6.79 -19.59
N ARG A 178 16.33 -6.90 -19.15
CA ARG A 178 17.38 -7.68 -19.85
C ARG A 178 17.16 -9.18 -19.68
N THR A 179 16.48 -9.61 -18.61
CA THR A 179 16.18 -11.01 -18.34
C THR A 179 14.88 -11.45 -19.03
N ASP A 180 14.77 -12.75 -19.37
CA ASP A 180 13.54 -13.31 -19.94
C ASP A 180 12.35 -13.18 -18.99
N ALA A 181 12.56 -13.44 -17.70
CA ALA A 181 11.55 -13.30 -16.69
C ALA A 181 11.03 -11.85 -16.61
N GLY A 182 11.94 -10.86 -16.61
CA GLY A 182 11.58 -9.45 -16.59
C GLY A 182 10.83 -8.99 -17.85
N ARG A 183 11.10 -9.59 -19.01
CA ARG A 183 10.35 -9.30 -20.25
C ARG A 183 8.92 -9.86 -20.23
N ARG A 184 8.70 -11.00 -19.57
CA ARG A 184 7.41 -11.71 -19.54
C ARG A 184 6.53 -11.35 -18.36
N ILE A 185 7.01 -10.59 -17.38
CA ILE A 185 6.29 -10.33 -16.13
C ILE A 185 4.91 -9.73 -16.36
N ASP A 186 4.78 -8.81 -17.30
CA ASP A 186 3.50 -8.14 -17.58
C ASP A 186 2.42 -9.11 -18.04
N GLU A 187 2.80 -10.12 -18.86
CA GLU A 187 1.90 -11.18 -19.29
C GLU A 187 1.52 -12.11 -18.12
N GLN A 188 2.51 -12.47 -17.30
CA GLN A 188 2.30 -13.34 -16.15
C GLN A 188 1.37 -12.73 -15.12
N VAL A 189 1.51 -11.43 -14.79
CA VAL A 189 0.68 -10.78 -13.79
C VAL A 189 -0.74 -10.48 -14.28
N ARG A 190 -0.96 -10.33 -15.59
CA ARG A 190 -2.32 -10.19 -16.17
C ARG A 190 -3.21 -11.39 -15.87
N GLN A 191 -2.63 -12.59 -15.66
CA GLN A 191 -3.37 -13.81 -15.33
C GLN A 191 -4.12 -13.72 -14.00
N PHE A 192 -3.77 -12.78 -13.13
CA PHE A 192 -4.50 -12.55 -11.88
C PHE A 192 -5.85 -11.83 -12.06
N GLY A 193 -6.10 -11.25 -13.25
CA GLY A 193 -7.36 -10.57 -13.56
C GLY A 193 -7.50 -9.21 -12.89
N GLU A 194 -6.42 -8.66 -12.33
CA GLU A 194 -6.36 -7.34 -11.72
C GLU A 194 -5.67 -6.32 -12.65
N THR A 195 -5.83 -5.03 -12.36
CA THR A 195 -5.15 -3.98 -13.12
C THR A 195 -3.64 -4.07 -12.92
N VAL A 196 -2.88 -4.00 -14.02
CA VAL A 196 -1.42 -3.96 -13.97
C VAL A 196 -0.97 -2.51 -14.09
N GLY A 197 -0.18 -2.07 -13.11
CA GLY A 197 0.44 -0.75 -13.07
C GLY A 197 1.78 -0.68 -13.80
N PRO A 198 2.39 0.51 -13.81
CA PRO A 198 3.72 0.69 -14.35
C PRO A 198 4.75 -0.12 -13.56
N SER A 199 5.82 -0.55 -14.25
CA SER A 199 6.92 -1.27 -13.60
C SER A 199 7.82 -0.33 -12.82
N VAL A 200 8.21 -0.73 -11.62
CA VAL A 200 9.34 -0.15 -10.88
C VAL A 200 10.57 -1.03 -11.15
N HIS A 201 11.54 -0.50 -11.87
CA HIS A 201 12.69 -1.27 -12.29
C HIS A 201 13.73 -1.45 -11.16
N GLN A 202 14.54 -2.48 -11.30
CA GLN A 202 15.68 -2.68 -10.41
C GLN A 202 16.75 -1.64 -10.71
N ARG A 203 17.02 -0.77 -9.73
CA ARG A 203 17.99 0.33 -9.85
C ARG A 203 18.76 0.49 -8.55
N THR A 204 20.09 0.65 -8.65
CA THR A 204 20.95 0.94 -7.50
C THR A 204 20.57 2.25 -6.83
N ALA A 205 20.09 3.24 -7.59
CA ALA A 205 19.67 4.54 -7.08
C ALA A 205 18.65 4.45 -5.93
N PHE A 206 17.77 3.44 -5.87
CA PHE A 206 16.87 3.25 -4.72
C PHE A 206 17.61 2.80 -3.46
N VAL A 207 18.66 2.00 -3.61
CA VAL A 207 19.51 1.55 -2.49
C VAL A 207 20.36 2.72 -1.99
N ASP A 208 20.93 3.48 -2.92
CA ASP A 208 21.77 4.63 -2.61
C ASP A 208 20.95 5.75 -1.93
N ALA A 209 19.74 6.01 -2.41
CA ALA A 209 18.80 6.96 -1.80
C ALA A 209 18.44 6.56 -0.36
N PHE A 210 18.17 5.27 -0.12
CA PHE A 210 17.95 4.75 1.24
C PHE A 210 19.18 5.02 2.13
N GLY A 211 20.38 4.69 1.66
CA GLY A 211 21.64 4.93 2.39
C GLY A 211 21.90 6.41 2.68
N ALA A 212 21.44 7.32 1.82
CA ALA A 212 21.52 8.76 2.00
C ALA A 212 20.39 9.36 2.86
N GLY A 213 19.42 8.56 3.30
CA GLY A 213 18.23 9.05 4.02
C GLY A 213 17.34 9.96 3.18
N GLN A 214 17.34 9.80 1.85
CA GLN A 214 16.58 10.61 0.90
C GLN A 214 15.58 9.72 0.13
N TRP A 215 14.45 10.28 -0.31
CA TRP A 215 13.65 9.63 -1.32
C TRP A 215 14.23 9.87 -2.72
N ILE A 216 13.80 9.08 -3.70
CA ILE A 216 14.41 9.09 -5.03
C ILE A 216 14.29 10.42 -5.77
N GLY A 217 13.23 11.19 -5.51
CA GLY A 217 13.03 12.49 -6.17
C GLY A 217 14.01 13.57 -5.68
N ASP A 218 14.48 13.49 -4.44
CA ASP A 218 15.52 14.38 -3.90
C ASP A 218 16.92 13.84 -4.22
N PHE A 219 17.13 12.52 -4.12
CA PHE A 219 18.43 11.90 -4.34
C PHE A 219 18.86 11.95 -5.81
N ALA A 220 17.94 11.64 -6.73
CA ALA A 220 18.21 11.59 -8.16
C ALA A 220 17.02 12.14 -8.95
N PRO A 221 16.75 13.45 -8.89
CA PRO A 221 15.62 14.06 -9.59
C PRO A 221 15.74 13.84 -11.10
N GLN A 222 14.59 13.63 -11.76
CA GLN A 222 14.50 13.36 -13.19
C GLN A 222 15.26 12.11 -13.67
N SER A 223 15.72 11.27 -12.76
CA SER A 223 16.29 9.98 -13.11
C SER A 223 15.22 8.99 -13.57
N ALA A 224 15.64 7.93 -14.25
CA ALA A 224 14.74 6.85 -14.61
C ALA A 224 14.09 6.17 -13.38
N ALA A 225 14.72 6.21 -12.20
CA ALA A 225 14.14 5.72 -10.96
C ALA A 225 13.03 6.64 -10.44
N HIS A 226 13.23 7.95 -10.52
CA HIS A 226 12.21 8.94 -10.17
C HIS A 226 11.03 8.83 -11.14
N TYR A 227 11.26 8.70 -12.45
CA TYR A 227 10.18 8.51 -13.43
C TYR A 227 9.35 7.24 -13.18
N ASP A 228 9.96 6.14 -12.72
CA ASP A 228 9.22 4.93 -12.34
C ASP A 228 8.20 5.26 -11.21
N ILE A 229 8.58 6.04 -10.21
CA ILE A 229 7.71 6.44 -9.09
C ILE A 229 6.65 7.45 -9.52
N THR A 230 7.02 8.47 -10.31
CA THR A 230 6.06 9.43 -10.88
C THR A 230 4.98 8.72 -11.72
N ALA A 231 5.37 7.77 -12.56
CA ALA A 231 4.43 6.97 -13.33
C ALA A 231 3.49 6.16 -12.42
N LEU A 232 4.03 5.61 -11.32
CA LEU A 232 3.23 4.89 -10.32
C LEU A 232 2.23 5.83 -9.64
N ALA A 233 2.64 7.03 -9.23
CA ALA A 233 1.76 8.02 -8.61
C ALA A 233 0.61 8.42 -9.54
N VAL A 234 0.88 8.62 -10.83
CA VAL A 234 -0.16 8.87 -11.84
C VAL A 234 -1.14 7.70 -11.95
N ALA A 235 -0.64 6.46 -11.96
CA ALA A 235 -1.50 5.26 -12.02
C ALA A 235 -2.36 5.12 -10.75
N VAL A 236 -1.82 5.46 -9.58
CA VAL A 236 -2.54 5.49 -8.30
C VAL A 236 -3.68 6.52 -8.36
N LYS A 237 -3.39 7.78 -8.72
CA LYS A 237 -4.40 8.83 -8.85
C LYS A 237 -5.51 8.41 -9.82
N ARG A 238 -5.16 7.89 -10.99
CA ARG A 238 -6.14 7.36 -11.97
C ARG A 238 -6.99 6.23 -11.39
N SER A 239 -6.38 5.31 -10.65
CA SER A 239 -7.11 4.21 -10.00
C SER A 239 -8.10 4.72 -8.96
N LEU A 240 -7.76 5.76 -8.21
CA LEU A 240 -8.62 6.40 -7.23
C LEU A 240 -9.64 7.38 -7.87
N ARG A 241 -9.51 7.69 -9.15
CA ARG A 241 -10.35 8.65 -9.92
C ARG A 241 -10.24 10.09 -9.41
N ILE A 242 -9.02 10.50 -9.13
CA ILE A 242 -8.66 11.86 -8.70
C ILE A 242 -7.56 12.44 -9.59
#